data_181791f444f841405e23d2b972652786
#
_entry.id   181791f444f841405e23d2b972652786
#
_cell.length_a   1.000
_cell.length_b   1.000
_cell.length_c   1.000
_cell.angle_alpha   90.00
_cell.angle_beta   90.00
_cell.angle_gamma   90.00
#
_symmetry.space_group_name_H-M   'P 1'
#
loop_
_entity.id
_entity.type
_entity.pdbx_description
1 polymer ?
#
loop_
_entity_poly.entity_id
_entity_poly.type
_entity_poly.pdbx_seq_one_letter_code
_entity_poly.pdbx_strand_id
1 'polypeptide(L)'
;MVEPRRPMLLSRRWMQVALLVFLAGFLGLGIIGYLNYTGEPPMPAKVVDSSGATLFTKADVIAGQKVFLGNGLMEYGSIFGHGAYLGPDYTADYLHREIASMQLTYVAQAGPATSGEPKEPSAIAEATAAVASDLKTNRYDKAGGTITFTAAQAAAFSQLVTYYSDYFAAPTTKFGLRRDAI
;
A
#
# COMPACT_ATOMS: atom_id res chain seq x y z
N MET A 1 13.84 34.64 57.34
CA MET A 1 13.46 35.58 56.28
C MET A 1 13.84 34.93 54.94
N VAL A 2 12.84 34.51 54.17
CA VAL A 2 13.06 33.91 52.82
C VAL A 2 13.00 35.05 51.81
N GLU A 3 14.11 35.33 51.16
CA GLU A 3 14.17 36.36 50.13
C GLU A 3 13.31 35.98 48.93
N PRO A 4 12.40 36.87 48.48
CA PRO A 4 11.56 36.57 47.32
C PRO A 4 12.44 36.49 46.06
N ARG A 5 12.47 35.32 45.43
CA ARG A 5 13.13 35.13 44.12
C ARG A 5 12.52 36.10 43.10
N ARG A 6 13.31 37.02 42.59
CA ARG A 6 12.89 37.91 41.51
C ARG A 6 12.56 37.09 40.26
N PRO A 7 11.39 37.29 39.65
CA PRO A 7 11.09 36.61 38.39
C PRO A 7 12.14 37.06 37.35
N MET A 8 12.82 36.09 36.75
CA MET A 8 13.73 36.34 35.62
C MET A 8 12.89 36.81 34.43
N LEU A 9 12.76 38.12 34.26
CA LEU A 9 12.13 38.69 33.08
C LEU A 9 13.10 38.51 31.90
N LEU A 10 12.73 37.63 30.95
CA LEU A 10 13.44 37.48 29.71
C LEU A 10 13.61 38.85 29.02
N SER A 11 14.81 39.17 28.58
CA SER A 11 15.06 40.44 27.88
C SER A 11 14.21 40.46 26.59
N ARG A 12 13.77 41.65 26.16
CA ARG A 12 12.97 41.85 24.95
C ARG A 12 13.65 41.22 23.70
N ARG A 13 14.96 41.21 23.66
CA ARG A 13 15.75 40.60 22.57
C ARG A 13 15.58 39.08 22.56
N TRP A 14 15.62 38.44 23.72
CA TRP A 14 15.41 36.99 23.81
C TRP A 14 14.00 36.59 23.43
N MET A 15 12.99 37.38 23.80
CA MET A 15 11.62 37.14 23.33
C MET A 15 11.48 37.25 21.81
N GLN A 16 12.14 38.27 21.21
CA GLN A 16 12.14 38.41 19.74
C GLN A 16 12.81 37.24 19.06
N VAL A 17 13.97 36.77 19.54
CA VAL A 17 14.66 35.60 19.00
C VAL A 17 13.82 34.34 19.13
N ALA A 18 13.20 34.11 20.31
CA ALA A 18 12.33 32.95 20.51
C ALA A 18 11.11 33.00 19.59
N LEU A 19 10.48 34.16 19.40
CA LEU A 19 9.39 34.31 18.45
C LEU A 19 9.81 34.05 17.01
N LEU A 20 10.99 34.54 16.61
CA LEU A 20 11.52 34.34 15.26
C LEU A 20 11.79 32.86 14.99
N VAL A 21 12.44 32.16 15.93
CA VAL A 21 12.67 30.71 15.82
C VAL A 21 11.36 29.94 15.76
N PHE A 22 10.39 30.32 16.59
CA PHE A 22 9.07 29.72 16.59
C PHE A 22 8.36 29.89 15.24
N LEU A 23 8.33 31.10 14.70
CA LEU A 23 7.71 31.39 13.41
C LEU A 23 8.43 30.68 12.25
N ALA A 24 9.77 30.64 12.27
CA ALA A 24 10.56 29.91 11.28
C ALA A 24 10.27 28.39 11.33
N GLY A 25 10.13 27.83 12.54
CA GLY A 25 9.75 26.44 12.73
C GLY A 25 8.37 26.11 12.16
N PHE A 26 7.37 26.94 12.44
CA PHE A 26 6.02 26.77 11.89
C PHE A 26 5.97 26.95 10.37
N LEU A 27 6.72 27.92 9.85
CA LEU A 27 6.84 28.08 8.40
C LEU A 27 7.45 26.84 7.75
N GLY A 28 8.53 26.29 8.32
CA GLY A 28 9.16 25.05 7.85
C GLY A 28 8.19 23.87 7.89
N LEU A 29 7.48 23.67 8.99
CA LEU A 29 6.46 22.63 9.11
C LEU A 29 5.32 22.83 8.11
N GLY A 30 4.87 24.05 7.89
CA GLY A 30 3.85 24.36 6.90
C GLY A 30 4.28 24.01 5.47
N ILE A 31 5.52 24.36 5.10
CA ILE A 31 6.08 24.00 3.80
C ILE A 31 6.17 22.49 3.63
N ILE A 32 6.73 21.79 4.62
CA ILE A 32 6.86 20.31 4.58
C ILE A 32 5.47 19.67 4.51
N GLY A 33 4.50 20.13 5.30
CA GLY A 33 3.12 19.65 5.28
C GLY A 33 2.47 19.86 3.90
N TYR A 34 2.64 21.04 3.31
CA TYR A 34 2.14 21.35 1.97
C TYR A 34 2.76 20.44 0.90
N LEU A 35 4.09 20.27 0.92
CA LEU A 35 4.79 19.40 -0.03
C LEU A 35 4.38 17.93 0.11
N ASN A 36 4.19 17.47 1.34
CA ASN A 36 3.72 16.10 1.61
C ASN A 36 2.30 15.89 1.09
N TYR A 37 1.39 16.83 1.37
CA TYR A 37 0.00 16.75 0.94
C TYR A 37 -0.15 16.82 -0.60
N THR A 38 0.64 17.67 -1.26
CA THR A 38 0.59 17.81 -2.74
C THR A 38 1.36 16.71 -3.47
N GLY A 39 2.29 16.02 -2.78
CA GLY A 39 3.08 14.91 -3.30
C GLY A 39 2.43 13.54 -3.14
N GLU A 40 1.24 13.44 -2.55
CA GLU A 40 0.54 12.16 -2.41
C GLU A 40 0.27 11.51 -3.77
N PRO A 41 0.51 10.18 -3.90
CA PRO A 41 0.14 9.46 -5.09
C PRO A 41 -1.36 9.60 -5.37
N PRO A 42 -1.76 9.95 -6.60
CA PRO A 42 -3.17 10.12 -6.90
C PRO A 42 -3.90 8.78 -6.81
N MET A 43 -5.05 8.77 -6.11
CA MET A 43 -5.93 7.60 -6.12
C MET A 43 -6.64 7.54 -7.48
N PRO A 44 -6.46 6.46 -8.28
CA PRO A 44 -7.06 6.35 -9.60
C PRO A 44 -8.59 6.30 -9.49
N ALA A 45 -9.28 6.91 -10.46
CA ALA A 45 -10.74 6.84 -10.54
C ALA A 45 -11.19 5.40 -10.82
N LYS A 46 -10.44 4.70 -11.65
CA LYS A 46 -10.65 3.28 -11.96
C LYS A 46 -9.34 2.59 -12.35
N VAL A 47 -9.33 1.28 -12.18
CA VAL A 47 -8.29 0.39 -12.69
C VAL A 47 -8.91 -0.52 -13.71
N VAL A 48 -8.27 -0.65 -14.87
CA VAL A 48 -8.76 -1.47 -16.00
C VAL A 48 -7.71 -2.49 -16.40
N ASP A 49 -8.13 -3.57 -17.03
CA ASP A 49 -7.24 -4.52 -17.67
C ASP A 49 -6.78 -4.03 -19.05
N SER A 50 -5.97 -4.83 -19.74
CA SER A 50 -5.46 -4.54 -21.08
C SER A 50 -6.56 -4.49 -22.16
N SER A 51 -7.76 -5.02 -21.91
CA SER A 51 -8.93 -4.94 -22.81
C SER A 51 -9.78 -3.69 -22.55
N GLY A 52 -9.50 -2.93 -21.47
CA GLY A 52 -10.30 -1.79 -21.02
C GLY A 52 -11.45 -2.16 -20.08
N ALA A 53 -11.59 -3.43 -19.71
CA ALA A 53 -12.59 -3.84 -18.72
C ALA A 53 -12.19 -3.36 -17.32
N THR A 54 -13.16 -2.79 -16.59
CA THR A 54 -12.91 -2.25 -15.25
C THR A 54 -12.75 -3.39 -14.24
N LEU A 55 -11.63 -3.40 -13.54
CA LEU A 55 -11.34 -4.35 -12.47
C LEU A 55 -11.91 -3.85 -11.13
N PHE A 56 -11.65 -2.58 -10.79
CA PHE A 56 -12.21 -1.90 -9.63
C PHE A 56 -12.12 -0.39 -9.77
N THR A 57 -12.86 0.31 -8.93
CA THR A 57 -12.99 1.77 -8.93
C THR A 57 -12.51 2.37 -7.60
N LYS A 58 -12.32 3.70 -7.59
CA LYS A 58 -12.10 4.44 -6.34
C LYS A 58 -13.21 4.20 -5.30
N ALA A 59 -14.46 4.07 -5.75
CA ALA A 59 -15.59 3.81 -4.87
C ALA A 59 -15.46 2.45 -4.15
N ASP A 60 -14.99 1.42 -4.87
CA ASP A 60 -14.76 0.09 -4.29
C ASP A 60 -13.64 0.13 -3.23
N VAL A 61 -12.55 0.87 -3.50
CA VAL A 61 -11.46 1.07 -2.51
C VAL A 61 -12.00 1.75 -1.26
N ILE A 62 -12.78 2.84 -1.40
CA ILE A 62 -13.37 3.55 -0.26
C ILE A 62 -14.36 2.67 0.51
N ALA A 63 -15.16 1.86 -0.19
CA ALA A 63 -16.08 0.91 0.44
C ALA A 63 -15.30 -0.15 1.24
N GLY A 64 -14.24 -0.70 0.66
CA GLY A 64 -13.35 -1.63 1.34
C GLY A 64 -12.69 -1.05 2.60
N GLN A 65 -12.21 0.20 2.53
CA GLN A 65 -11.67 0.90 3.70
C GLN A 65 -12.71 1.03 4.83
N LYS A 66 -13.95 1.38 4.50
CA LYS A 66 -15.03 1.48 5.50
C LYS A 66 -15.30 0.13 6.18
N VAL A 67 -15.35 -0.96 5.41
CA VAL A 67 -15.51 -2.31 5.96
C VAL A 67 -14.33 -2.67 6.85
N PHE A 68 -13.10 -2.45 6.39
CA PHE A 68 -11.88 -2.77 7.12
C PHE A 68 -11.81 -2.03 8.48
N LEU A 69 -12.06 -0.73 8.47
CA LEU A 69 -12.04 0.09 9.69
C LEU A 69 -13.26 -0.19 10.58
N GLY A 70 -14.45 -0.36 10.00
CA GLY A 70 -15.70 -0.60 10.72
C GLY A 70 -15.72 -1.92 11.49
N ASN A 71 -15.00 -2.93 10.99
CA ASN A 71 -14.88 -4.24 11.64
C ASN A 71 -13.61 -4.38 12.50
N GLY A 72 -12.83 -3.31 12.69
CA GLY A 72 -11.62 -3.35 13.52
C GLY A 72 -10.52 -4.27 12.99
N LEU A 73 -10.47 -4.51 11.66
CA LEU A 73 -9.54 -5.47 11.07
C LEU A 73 -8.07 -5.08 11.23
N MET A 74 -7.78 -3.84 11.64
CA MET A 74 -6.43 -3.41 12.04
C MET A 74 -5.92 -4.11 13.30
N GLU A 75 -6.79 -4.78 14.08
CA GLU A 75 -6.36 -5.63 15.20
C GLU A 75 -5.74 -6.94 14.74
N TYR A 76 -6.02 -7.37 13.50
CA TYR A 76 -5.58 -8.66 12.94
C TYR A 76 -4.44 -8.55 11.94
N GLY A 77 -3.94 -7.35 11.69
CA GLY A 77 -2.84 -7.09 10.80
C GLY A 77 -2.61 -5.60 10.60
N SER A 78 -1.70 -5.26 9.70
CA SER A 78 -1.37 -3.87 9.40
C SER A 78 -1.56 -3.55 7.92
N ILE A 79 -1.70 -2.27 7.61
CA ILE A 79 -1.64 -1.72 6.25
C ILE A 79 -0.54 -0.65 6.27
N PHE A 80 0.44 -0.75 5.37
CA PHE A 80 1.63 0.10 5.35
C PHE A 80 2.36 0.17 6.71
N GLY A 81 2.39 -0.93 7.45
CA GLY A 81 2.98 -1.00 8.79
C GLY A 81 2.14 -0.36 9.89
N HIS A 82 0.94 0.14 9.61
CA HIS A 82 0.02 0.72 10.60
C HIS A 82 -1.06 -0.30 10.98
N GLY A 83 -1.05 -0.75 12.22
CA GLY A 83 -1.97 -1.74 12.78
C GLY A 83 -1.31 -2.66 13.79
N ALA A 84 -1.97 -3.76 14.16
CA ALA A 84 -1.46 -4.72 15.13
C ALA A 84 -0.39 -5.64 14.52
N TYR A 85 0.54 -6.08 15.37
CA TYR A 85 1.61 -7.02 14.98
C TYR A 85 1.21 -8.50 15.08
N LEU A 86 -0.07 -8.79 15.31
CA LEU A 86 -0.57 -10.16 15.50
C LEU A 86 -0.85 -10.90 14.19
N GLY A 87 -0.81 -10.21 13.07
CA GLY A 87 -1.08 -10.75 11.74
C GLY A 87 -0.13 -10.19 10.69
N PRO A 88 -0.39 -10.45 9.40
CA PRO A 88 0.43 -9.95 8.32
C PRO A 88 0.28 -8.44 8.15
N ASP A 89 1.27 -7.80 7.52
CA ASP A 89 1.02 -6.55 6.82
C ASP A 89 0.32 -6.89 5.50
N TYR A 90 -0.95 -6.52 5.37
CA TYR A 90 -1.76 -6.87 4.20
C TYR A 90 -1.23 -6.26 2.91
N THR A 91 -0.54 -5.11 2.98
CA THR A 91 0.11 -4.51 1.82
C THR A 91 1.28 -5.36 1.33
N ALA A 92 2.14 -5.79 2.26
CA ALA A 92 3.28 -6.65 1.93
C ALA A 92 2.83 -8.04 1.49
N ASP A 93 1.84 -8.64 2.16
CA ASP A 93 1.29 -9.95 1.80
C ASP A 93 0.64 -9.91 0.40
N TYR A 94 -0.15 -8.86 0.11
CA TYR A 94 -0.73 -8.66 -1.22
C TYR A 94 0.35 -8.58 -2.31
N LEU A 95 1.33 -7.71 -2.14
CA LEU A 95 2.40 -7.52 -3.12
C LEU A 95 3.22 -8.80 -3.32
N HIS A 96 3.53 -9.52 -2.24
CA HIS A 96 4.24 -10.81 -2.34
C HIS A 96 3.45 -11.84 -3.15
N ARG A 97 2.16 -11.97 -2.89
CA ARG A 97 1.27 -12.90 -3.61
C ARG A 97 1.05 -12.48 -5.06
N GLU A 98 0.90 -11.18 -5.32
CA GLU A 98 0.80 -10.65 -6.67
C GLU A 98 2.04 -11.01 -7.50
N ILE A 99 3.24 -10.76 -6.96
CA ILE A 99 4.50 -11.12 -7.59
C ILE A 99 4.57 -12.62 -7.87
N ALA A 100 4.25 -13.45 -6.90
CA ALA A 100 4.28 -14.91 -7.05
C ALA A 100 3.29 -15.39 -8.13
N SER A 101 2.07 -14.85 -8.15
CA SER A 101 1.06 -15.18 -9.17
C SER A 101 1.49 -14.73 -10.58
N MET A 102 2.03 -13.51 -10.70
CA MET A 102 2.54 -13.01 -11.97
C MET A 102 3.72 -13.85 -12.49
N GLN A 103 4.66 -14.23 -11.60
CA GLN A 103 5.78 -15.11 -11.97
C GLN A 103 5.27 -16.45 -12.53
N LEU A 104 4.30 -17.08 -11.86
CA LEU A 104 3.68 -18.32 -12.34
C LEU A 104 3.05 -18.12 -13.73
N THR A 105 2.40 -16.99 -13.97
CA THR A 105 1.79 -16.66 -15.26
C THR A 105 2.84 -16.55 -16.36
N TYR A 106 3.94 -15.82 -16.12
CA TYR A 106 5.02 -15.68 -17.11
C TYR A 106 5.76 -17.01 -17.36
N VAL A 107 6.02 -17.75 -16.30
CA VAL A 107 6.64 -19.08 -16.41
C VAL A 107 5.73 -20.06 -17.18
N ALA A 108 4.41 -19.96 -17.04
CA ALA A 108 3.46 -20.75 -17.81
C ALA A 108 3.45 -20.38 -19.31
N GLN A 109 3.56 -19.08 -19.61
CA GLN A 109 3.61 -18.55 -20.98
C GLN A 109 4.90 -18.96 -21.73
N ALA A 110 6.01 -19.14 -21.02
CA ALA A 110 7.28 -19.61 -21.61
C ALA A 110 7.23 -21.06 -22.12
N GLY A 111 6.09 -21.74 -22.01
CA GLY A 111 5.85 -23.08 -22.56
C GLY A 111 6.14 -24.22 -21.57
N PRO A 112 5.72 -25.45 -21.89
CA PRO A 112 6.02 -26.62 -21.07
C PRO A 112 7.52 -26.90 -21.08
N ALA A 113 8.09 -27.18 -19.89
CA ALA A 113 9.41 -27.77 -19.82
C ALA A 113 9.43 -29.06 -20.67
N THR A 114 10.35 -29.17 -21.62
CA THR A 114 10.51 -30.39 -22.45
C THR A 114 10.86 -31.51 -21.49
N SER A 115 9.89 -32.46 -21.34
CA SER A 115 10.07 -33.76 -20.66
C SER A 115 10.89 -33.77 -19.36
N GLY A 116 10.21 -33.54 -18.23
CA GLY A 116 10.66 -34.04 -16.91
C GLY A 116 11.79 -33.28 -16.21
N GLU A 117 12.36 -32.25 -16.81
CA GLU A 117 13.37 -31.42 -16.17
C GLU A 117 12.73 -30.25 -15.39
N PRO A 118 13.32 -29.82 -14.26
CA PRO A 118 12.93 -28.60 -13.61
C PRO A 118 13.03 -27.44 -14.60
N LYS A 119 12.04 -26.53 -14.60
CA LYS A 119 12.08 -25.33 -15.47
C LYS A 119 13.44 -24.66 -15.36
N GLU A 120 14.06 -24.40 -16.50
CA GLU A 120 15.40 -23.82 -16.59
C GLU A 120 15.51 -22.57 -15.70
N PRO A 121 16.61 -22.36 -14.99
CA PRO A 121 16.86 -21.14 -14.21
C PRO A 121 16.68 -19.87 -15.04
N SER A 122 16.89 -19.90 -16.34
CA SER A 122 16.66 -18.83 -17.30
C SER A 122 15.19 -18.39 -17.36
N ALA A 123 14.23 -19.33 -17.43
CA ALA A 123 12.81 -19.00 -17.49
C ALA A 123 12.30 -18.32 -16.21
N ILE A 124 12.83 -18.72 -15.06
CA ILE A 124 12.52 -18.06 -13.77
C ILE A 124 13.12 -16.65 -13.73
N ALA A 125 14.35 -16.48 -14.20
CA ALA A 125 15.00 -15.17 -14.25
C ALA A 125 14.27 -14.21 -15.20
N GLU A 126 13.85 -14.69 -16.39
CA GLU A 126 13.06 -13.92 -17.35
C GLU A 126 11.70 -13.53 -16.79
N ALA A 127 10.98 -14.45 -16.14
CA ALA A 127 9.72 -14.17 -15.47
C ALA A 127 9.89 -13.12 -14.37
N THR A 128 10.96 -13.21 -13.58
CA THR A 128 11.28 -12.23 -12.55
C THR A 128 11.55 -10.85 -13.13
N ALA A 129 12.29 -10.78 -14.22
CA ALA A 129 12.57 -9.52 -14.93
C ALA A 129 11.29 -8.92 -15.54
N ALA A 130 10.41 -9.75 -16.12
CA ALA A 130 9.12 -9.31 -16.65
C ALA A 130 8.22 -8.74 -15.56
N VAL A 131 8.09 -9.43 -14.43
CA VAL A 131 7.33 -8.92 -13.25
C VAL A 131 7.91 -7.61 -12.75
N ALA A 132 9.24 -7.50 -12.62
CA ALA A 132 9.88 -6.27 -12.18
C ALA A 132 9.63 -5.10 -13.15
N SER A 133 9.63 -5.37 -14.46
CA SER A 133 9.29 -4.40 -15.50
C SER A 133 7.84 -3.93 -15.37
N ASP A 134 6.92 -4.87 -15.21
CA ASP A 134 5.49 -4.57 -15.08
C ASP A 134 5.18 -3.71 -13.85
N LEU A 135 5.74 -4.06 -12.70
CA LEU A 135 5.48 -3.34 -11.45
C LEU A 135 6.15 -1.96 -11.40
N LYS A 136 7.28 -1.78 -12.09
CA LYS A 136 8.00 -0.49 -12.13
C LYS A 136 7.51 0.46 -13.21
N THR A 137 6.77 -0.01 -14.19
CA THR A 137 6.26 0.83 -15.27
C THR A 137 5.05 1.62 -14.80
N ASN A 138 5.13 2.96 -14.83
CA ASN A 138 4.00 3.81 -14.52
C ASN A 138 2.99 3.82 -15.67
N ARG A 139 1.82 3.21 -15.44
CA ARG A 139 0.69 3.14 -16.40
C ARG A 139 -0.49 4.02 -15.96
N TYR A 140 -0.23 5.04 -15.15
CA TYR A 140 -1.26 5.98 -14.73
C TYR A 140 -1.49 7.06 -15.77
N ASP A 141 -2.68 7.10 -16.34
CA ASP A 141 -3.16 8.20 -17.19
C ASP A 141 -3.76 9.30 -16.29
N LYS A 142 -3.08 10.45 -16.22
CA LYS A 142 -3.54 11.60 -15.43
C LYS A 142 -4.84 12.22 -15.98
N ALA A 143 -5.05 12.19 -17.30
CA ALA A 143 -6.21 12.82 -17.92
C ALA A 143 -7.50 12.03 -17.62
N GLY A 144 -7.42 10.70 -17.70
CA GLY A 144 -8.54 9.81 -17.42
C GLY A 144 -8.61 9.33 -15.95
N GLY A 145 -7.60 9.63 -15.13
CA GLY A 145 -7.50 9.09 -13.78
C GLY A 145 -7.48 7.56 -13.73
N THR A 146 -6.92 6.92 -14.77
CA THR A 146 -7.03 5.47 -14.98
C THR A 146 -5.66 4.81 -14.88
N ILE A 147 -5.58 3.65 -14.20
CA ILE A 147 -4.41 2.76 -14.26
C ILE A 147 -4.79 1.56 -15.13
N THR A 148 -3.90 1.20 -16.06
CA THR A 148 -4.05 0.00 -16.88
C THR A 148 -3.14 -1.10 -16.36
N PHE A 149 -3.73 -2.21 -15.92
CA PHE A 149 -3.01 -3.42 -15.50
C PHE A 149 -2.58 -4.22 -16.73
N THR A 150 -1.43 -4.87 -16.64
CA THR A 150 -1.06 -5.92 -17.61
C THR A 150 -1.96 -7.14 -17.45
N ALA A 151 -1.97 -8.03 -18.44
CA ALA A 151 -2.75 -9.26 -18.34
C ALA A 151 -2.34 -10.12 -17.13
N ALA A 152 -1.02 -10.15 -16.81
CA ALA A 152 -0.51 -10.86 -15.66
C ALA A 152 -0.96 -10.23 -14.34
N GLN A 153 -0.95 -8.89 -14.25
CA GLN A 153 -1.46 -8.17 -13.08
C GLN A 153 -2.98 -8.37 -12.90
N ALA A 154 -3.76 -8.30 -13.97
CA ALA A 154 -5.21 -8.49 -13.91
C ALA A 154 -5.58 -9.93 -13.48
N ALA A 155 -4.85 -10.93 -13.97
CA ALA A 155 -5.03 -12.32 -13.55
C ALA A 155 -4.66 -12.52 -12.08
N ALA A 156 -3.53 -11.95 -11.62
CA ALA A 156 -3.10 -11.97 -10.23
C ALA A 156 -4.14 -11.31 -9.32
N PHE A 157 -4.63 -10.13 -9.70
CA PHE A 157 -5.69 -9.42 -8.95
C PHE A 157 -6.93 -10.30 -8.78
N SER A 158 -7.42 -10.94 -9.83
CA SER A 158 -8.61 -11.81 -9.77
C SER A 158 -8.41 -13.01 -8.83
N GLN A 159 -7.21 -13.62 -8.83
CA GLN A 159 -6.87 -14.68 -7.90
C GLN A 159 -6.82 -14.19 -6.44
N LEU A 160 -6.27 -12.99 -6.23
CA LEU A 160 -6.15 -12.41 -4.90
C LEU A 160 -7.49 -11.94 -4.34
N VAL A 161 -8.42 -11.49 -5.18
CA VAL A 161 -9.81 -11.23 -4.76
C VAL A 161 -10.43 -12.51 -4.17
N THR A 162 -10.28 -13.66 -4.84
CA THR A 162 -10.77 -14.94 -4.32
C THR A 162 -10.06 -15.30 -3.01
N TYR A 163 -8.72 -15.19 -2.98
CA TYR A 163 -7.93 -15.50 -1.77
C TYR A 163 -8.36 -14.67 -0.56
N TYR A 164 -8.50 -13.35 -0.71
CA TYR A 164 -8.87 -12.48 0.41
C TYR A 164 -10.36 -12.60 0.76
N SER A 165 -11.22 -12.91 -0.19
CA SER A 165 -12.62 -13.26 0.11
C SER A 165 -12.71 -14.48 1.02
N ASP A 166 -11.94 -15.52 0.71
CA ASP A 166 -11.87 -16.71 1.57
C ASP A 166 -11.17 -16.41 2.91
N TYR A 167 -10.11 -15.58 2.87
CA TYR A 167 -9.35 -15.19 4.06
C TYR A 167 -10.22 -14.51 5.11
N PHE A 168 -11.09 -13.58 4.69
CA PHE A 168 -11.92 -12.80 5.59
C PHE A 168 -13.28 -13.43 5.88
N ALA A 169 -13.86 -14.20 4.97
CA ALA A 169 -15.19 -14.80 5.11
C ALA A 169 -15.19 -16.20 5.76
N ALA A 170 -14.08 -16.95 5.64
CA ALA A 170 -14.03 -18.29 6.22
C ALA A 170 -13.75 -18.25 7.71
N PRO A 171 -14.46 -19.04 8.56
CA PRO A 171 -14.15 -19.15 9.98
C PRO A 171 -12.80 -19.85 10.13
N THR A 172 -11.72 -19.08 10.28
CA THR A 172 -10.40 -19.67 10.13
C THR A 172 -9.52 -19.52 11.36
N THR A 173 -9.39 -20.60 12.09
CA THR A 173 -8.18 -20.89 12.84
C THR A 173 -6.93 -20.96 11.95
N LYS A 174 -7.08 -21.18 10.63
CA LYS A 174 -5.99 -21.28 9.67
C LYS A 174 -5.25 -19.95 9.44
N PHE A 175 -5.95 -18.82 9.53
CA PHE A 175 -5.39 -17.49 9.29
C PHE A 175 -5.30 -16.64 10.57
N GLY A 176 -5.63 -17.19 11.72
CA GLY A 176 -5.60 -16.47 13.01
C GLY A 176 -6.72 -15.45 13.19
N LEU A 177 -7.64 -15.35 12.24
CA LEU A 177 -8.81 -14.48 12.37
C LEU A 177 -9.83 -15.08 13.34
N ARG A 178 -10.48 -14.22 14.10
CA ARG A 178 -11.61 -14.57 14.95
C ARG A 178 -12.78 -15.05 14.08
N ARG A 179 -13.53 -16.03 14.54
CA ARG A 179 -14.85 -16.32 13.96
C ARG A 179 -15.67 -15.04 14.06
N ASP A 180 -16.38 -14.68 13.00
CA ASP A 180 -17.22 -13.48 12.92
C ASP A 180 -16.40 -12.15 12.94
N ALA A 181 -15.20 -12.13 12.36
CA ALA A 181 -14.40 -10.90 12.21
C ALA A 181 -15.02 -9.92 11.20
N ILE A 182 -15.84 -10.40 10.27
CA ILE A 182 -16.61 -9.61 9.30
C ILE A 182 -18.07 -10.06 9.35
#